data_b86d7300a34f3bc7d4ce04129e90f4fa
#
_entry.id   b86d7300a34f3bc7d4ce04129e90f4fa
#
_cell.length_a   1.000
_cell.length_b   1.000
_cell.length_c   1.000
_cell.angle_alpha   90.00
_cell.angle_beta   90.00
_cell.angle_gamma   90.00
#
_symmetry.space_group_name_H-M   'P 1'
#
loop_
_entity.id
_entity.type
_entity.pdbx_description
1 polymer ?
#
loop_
_entity_poly.entity_id
_entity_poly.type
_entity_poly.pdbx_seq_one_letter_code
_entity_poly.pdbx_strand_id
1 'polypeptide(L)'
;MKLLSYLIIFFFFTNFSNLSFAKDPSALINEIVDEAASVLSSEDPVESKIIKLNAIAERSVDINGIGMYTLGKYRKSINEEQKSKYQKLFRSYFLKSFSSRLVDYTNPRINVVSQKKINDKYTIVNSIL
;
A
#
# COMPACT_ATOMS: atom_id res chain seq x y z
N MET A 1 -46.87 13.71 23.36
CA MET A 1 -46.53 14.00 21.96
C MET A 1 -45.11 14.51 21.77
N LYS A 2 -44.55 15.38 22.62
CA LYS A 2 -43.17 15.92 22.44
C LYS A 2 -42.08 14.85 22.61
N LEU A 3 -42.21 13.88 23.50
CA LEU A 3 -41.23 12.81 23.72
C LEU A 3 -41.09 11.87 22.50
N LEU A 4 -42.21 11.58 21.83
CA LEU A 4 -42.24 10.73 20.63
C LEU A 4 -41.52 11.41 19.44
N SER A 5 -41.64 12.74 19.36
CA SER A 5 -40.95 13.55 18.32
C SER A 5 -39.45 13.54 18.50
N TYR A 6 -38.92 13.60 19.73
CA TYR A 6 -37.48 13.50 20.01
C TYR A 6 -36.91 12.09 19.73
N LEU A 7 -37.70 11.05 19.97
CA LEU A 7 -37.28 9.67 19.69
C LEU A 7 -37.13 9.41 18.18
N ILE A 8 -38.02 9.98 17.36
CA ILE A 8 -37.96 9.89 15.90
C ILE A 8 -36.73 10.66 15.35
N ILE A 9 -36.44 11.82 15.91
CA ILE A 9 -35.25 12.61 15.50
C ILE A 9 -33.97 11.90 15.89
N PHE A 10 -33.88 11.26 17.04
CA PHE A 10 -32.71 10.48 17.46
C PHE A 10 -32.47 9.25 16.57
N PHE A 11 -33.51 8.58 16.10
CA PHE A 11 -33.40 7.42 15.19
C PHE A 11 -32.92 7.79 13.79
N PHE A 12 -33.16 9.03 13.35
CA PHE A 12 -32.69 9.51 12.03
C PHE A 12 -31.19 9.85 12.01
N PHE A 13 -30.60 10.16 13.17
CA PHE A 13 -29.15 10.51 13.25
C PHE A 13 -28.23 9.29 13.33
N THR A 14 -28.73 8.07 13.58
CA THR A 14 -27.90 6.87 13.73
C THR A 14 -27.61 6.13 12.42
N ASN A 15 -28.16 6.58 11.27
CA ASN A 15 -28.00 5.91 9.98
C ASN A 15 -26.99 6.59 9.04
N PHE A 16 -26.07 7.43 9.53
CA PHE A 16 -24.90 7.81 8.75
C PHE A 16 -23.91 6.63 8.74
N SER A 17 -24.27 5.57 8.01
CA SER A 17 -23.31 4.55 7.58
C SER A 17 -22.26 5.27 6.75
N ASN A 18 -21.03 5.34 7.25
CA ASN A 18 -19.88 5.74 6.46
C ASN A 18 -19.80 4.74 5.29
N LEU A 19 -20.29 5.14 4.13
CA LEU A 19 -20.04 4.46 2.87
C LEU A 19 -18.53 4.63 2.59
N SER A 20 -17.75 3.70 3.13
CA SER A 20 -16.35 3.58 2.76
C SER A 20 -16.30 3.10 1.32
N PHE A 21 -16.22 4.04 0.38
CA PHE A 21 -15.92 3.71 -1.01
C PHE A 21 -14.49 3.20 -1.06
N ALA A 22 -14.33 1.90 -1.32
CA ALA A 22 -13.03 1.35 -1.64
C ALA A 22 -12.50 2.09 -2.89
N LYS A 23 -11.28 2.62 -2.79
CA LYS A 23 -10.64 3.36 -3.89
C LYS A 23 -10.48 2.44 -5.10
N ASP A 24 -10.74 2.95 -6.30
CA ASP A 24 -10.48 2.22 -7.54
C ASP A 24 -9.00 1.78 -7.61
N PRO A 25 -8.71 0.49 -7.89
CA PRO A 25 -7.34 -0.03 -7.90
C PRO A 25 -6.39 0.71 -8.84
N SER A 26 -6.85 1.11 -10.02
CA SER A 26 -6.03 1.89 -10.96
C SER A 26 -5.74 3.28 -10.44
N ALA A 27 -6.73 3.94 -9.82
CA ALA A 27 -6.54 5.25 -9.20
C ALA A 27 -5.57 5.18 -8.02
N LEU A 28 -5.61 4.10 -7.22
CA LEU A 28 -4.65 3.87 -6.14
C LEU A 28 -3.21 3.73 -6.66
N ILE A 29 -3.01 2.94 -7.72
CA ILE A 29 -1.68 2.76 -8.32
C ILE A 29 -1.17 4.08 -8.90
N ASN A 30 -1.99 4.83 -9.64
CA ASN A 30 -1.60 6.13 -10.18
C ASN A 30 -1.15 7.09 -9.06
N GLU A 31 -1.89 7.18 -7.96
CA GLU A 31 -1.53 8.05 -6.83
C GLU A 31 -0.18 7.65 -6.21
N ILE A 32 0.08 6.35 -6.01
CA ILE A 32 1.35 5.87 -5.47
C ILE A 32 2.50 6.21 -6.42
N VAL A 33 2.29 6.03 -7.71
CA VAL A 33 3.28 6.33 -8.76
C VAL A 33 3.57 7.83 -8.83
N ASP A 34 2.53 8.67 -8.84
CA ASP A 34 2.68 10.14 -8.91
C ASP A 34 3.43 10.67 -7.67
N GLU A 35 3.14 10.12 -6.49
CA GLU A 35 3.84 10.49 -5.28
C GLU A 35 5.31 10.06 -5.32
N ALA A 36 5.62 8.83 -5.75
CA ALA A 36 7.00 8.38 -5.91
C ALA A 36 7.75 9.21 -6.96
N ALA A 37 7.12 9.53 -8.09
CA ALA A 37 7.69 10.38 -9.13
C ALA A 37 7.98 11.80 -8.61
N SER A 38 7.09 12.37 -7.80
CA SER A 38 7.28 13.67 -7.15
C SER A 38 8.49 13.66 -6.22
N VAL A 39 8.66 12.61 -5.41
CA VAL A 39 9.85 12.44 -4.54
C VAL A 39 11.12 12.34 -5.37
N LEU A 40 11.12 11.55 -6.44
CA LEU A 40 12.30 11.33 -7.29
C LEU A 40 12.72 12.60 -8.05
N SER A 41 11.74 13.40 -8.47
CA SER A 41 11.99 14.66 -9.22
C SER A 41 12.30 15.85 -8.29
N SER A 42 12.18 15.70 -6.97
CA SER A 42 12.50 16.80 -6.04
C SER A 42 14.03 17.09 -6.02
N GLU A 43 14.40 18.27 -5.51
CA GLU A 43 15.79 18.63 -5.26
C GLU A 43 16.30 18.15 -3.90
N ASP A 44 15.54 17.33 -3.21
CA ASP A 44 15.90 16.80 -1.90
C ASP A 44 17.20 15.96 -1.97
N PRO A 45 17.99 15.95 -0.88
CA PRO A 45 19.11 15.02 -0.75
C PRO A 45 18.69 13.56 -0.93
N VAL A 46 19.58 12.73 -1.45
CA VAL A 46 19.32 11.29 -1.73
C VAL A 46 18.79 10.57 -0.49
N GLU A 47 19.35 10.84 0.68
CA GLU A 47 18.94 10.24 1.95
C GLU A 47 17.47 10.59 2.29
N SER A 48 17.06 11.83 2.04
CA SER A 48 15.66 12.27 2.24
C SER A 48 14.71 11.57 1.26
N LYS A 49 15.10 11.44 -0.01
CA LYS A 49 14.34 10.68 -1.00
C LYS A 49 14.16 9.23 -0.59
N ILE A 50 15.22 8.58 -0.11
CA ILE A 50 15.18 7.19 0.39
C ILE A 50 14.18 7.05 1.52
N ILE A 51 14.19 7.95 2.50
CA ILE A 51 13.25 7.93 3.64
C ILE A 51 11.80 8.05 3.14
N LYS A 52 11.53 8.99 2.23
CA LYS A 52 10.19 9.22 1.67
C LYS A 52 9.71 8.01 0.83
N LEU A 53 10.58 7.45 -0.01
CA LEU A 53 10.26 6.26 -0.80
C LEU A 53 9.98 5.04 0.08
N ASN A 54 10.75 4.85 1.15
CA ASN A 54 10.49 3.78 2.12
C ASN A 54 9.12 3.95 2.79
N ALA A 55 8.74 5.17 3.17
CA ALA A 55 7.42 5.44 3.76
C ALA A 55 6.28 5.15 2.77
N ILE A 56 6.46 5.46 1.47
CA ILE A 56 5.52 5.09 0.42
C ILE A 56 5.40 3.57 0.33
N ALA A 57 6.51 2.84 0.27
CA ALA A 57 6.50 1.39 0.18
C ALA A 57 5.81 0.75 1.40
N GLU A 58 6.12 1.22 2.61
CA GLU A 58 5.58 0.67 3.86
C GLU A 58 4.05 0.76 3.97
N ARG A 59 3.43 1.82 3.44
CA ARG A 59 1.97 1.96 3.48
C ARG A 59 1.26 1.33 2.27
N SER A 60 1.99 1.11 1.16
CA SER A 60 1.38 0.69 -0.11
C SER A 60 1.62 -0.79 -0.43
N VAL A 61 2.61 -1.42 0.18
CA VAL A 61 3.05 -2.79 -0.12
C VAL A 61 2.89 -3.68 1.10
N ASP A 62 2.25 -4.82 0.95
CA ASP A 62 2.25 -5.89 1.96
C ASP A 62 3.61 -6.61 1.99
N ILE A 63 4.62 -5.92 2.54
CA ILE A 63 6.00 -6.43 2.62
C ILE A 63 6.06 -7.74 3.43
N ASN A 64 5.25 -7.88 4.47
CA ASN A 64 5.21 -9.09 5.29
C ASN A 64 4.62 -10.27 4.50
N GLY A 65 3.54 -10.06 3.77
CA GLY A 65 2.92 -11.07 2.91
C GLY A 65 3.88 -11.53 1.81
N ILE A 66 4.56 -10.61 1.14
CA ILE A 66 5.58 -10.92 0.14
C ILE A 66 6.71 -11.72 0.78
N GLY A 67 7.23 -11.30 1.95
CA GLY A 67 8.26 -12.03 2.69
C GLY A 67 7.83 -13.46 3.00
N MET A 68 6.64 -13.65 3.52
CA MET A 68 6.12 -15.00 3.82
C MET A 68 5.90 -15.83 2.56
N TYR A 69 5.54 -15.20 1.45
CA TYR A 69 5.42 -15.89 0.16
C TYR A 69 6.79 -16.39 -0.35
N THR A 70 7.84 -15.56 -0.23
CA THR A 70 9.20 -15.93 -0.68
C THR A 70 9.82 -17.08 0.13
N LEU A 71 9.38 -17.34 1.37
CA LEU A 71 9.76 -18.52 2.13
C LEU A 71 9.26 -19.84 1.50
N GLY A 72 8.23 -19.79 0.67
CA GLY A 72 7.67 -20.94 0.01
C GLY A 72 7.28 -22.06 1.00
N LYS A 73 7.80 -23.27 0.78
CA LYS A 73 7.52 -24.43 1.65
C LYS A 73 8.06 -24.27 3.08
N TYR A 74 9.14 -23.53 3.25
CA TYR A 74 9.81 -23.37 4.55
C TYR A 74 8.96 -22.61 5.57
N ARG A 75 7.98 -21.79 5.12
CA ARG A 75 7.04 -21.09 6.03
C ARG A 75 6.27 -22.00 6.99
N LYS A 76 6.17 -23.32 6.67
CA LYS A 76 5.47 -24.31 7.48
C LYS A 76 6.37 -24.99 8.50
N SER A 77 7.70 -24.89 8.35
CA SER A 77 8.69 -25.58 9.19
C SER A 77 9.44 -24.66 10.15
N ILE A 78 9.29 -23.36 10.00
CA ILE A 78 9.91 -22.37 10.91
C ILE A 78 9.01 -22.10 12.11
N ASN A 79 9.62 -21.89 13.28
CA ASN A 79 8.91 -21.49 14.50
C ASN A 79 8.63 -19.97 14.51
N GLU A 80 7.85 -19.48 15.49
CA GLU A 80 7.43 -18.07 15.55
C GLU A 80 8.60 -17.09 15.76
N GLU A 81 9.65 -17.49 16.48
CA GLU A 81 10.85 -16.68 16.65
C GLU A 81 11.60 -16.50 15.32
N GLN A 82 11.82 -17.60 14.61
CA GLN A 82 12.44 -17.60 13.28
C GLN A 82 11.63 -16.79 12.29
N LYS A 83 10.30 -16.92 12.32
CA LYS A 83 9.39 -16.15 11.49
C LYS A 83 9.50 -14.65 11.76
N SER A 84 9.47 -14.24 13.03
CA SER A 84 9.63 -12.83 13.43
C SER A 84 10.99 -12.28 12.99
N LYS A 85 12.07 -13.02 13.20
CA LYS A 85 13.41 -12.64 12.75
C LYS A 85 13.48 -12.49 11.24
N TYR A 86 12.93 -13.46 10.52
CA TYR A 86 12.88 -13.42 9.05
C TYR A 86 12.10 -12.20 8.54
N GLN A 87 10.91 -11.93 9.08
CA GLN A 87 10.11 -10.78 8.67
C GLN A 87 10.84 -9.44 8.87
N LYS A 88 11.54 -9.27 10.00
CA LYS A 88 12.35 -8.07 10.26
C LYS A 88 13.49 -7.92 9.25
N LEU A 89 14.21 -9.01 8.98
CA LEU A 89 15.32 -9.00 8.01
C LEU A 89 14.82 -8.77 6.58
N PHE A 90 13.72 -9.43 6.20
CA PHE A 90 13.12 -9.27 4.88
C PHE A 90 12.64 -7.84 4.67
N ARG A 91 11.96 -7.24 5.65
CA ARG A 91 11.52 -5.84 5.58
C ARG A 91 12.70 -4.90 5.35
N SER A 92 13.77 -5.04 6.14
CA SER A 92 14.97 -4.20 5.98
C SER A 92 15.62 -4.37 4.62
N TYR A 93 15.73 -5.61 4.15
CA TYR A 93 16.27 -5.92 2.83
C TYR A 93 15.41 -5.35 1.71
N PHE A 94 14.09 -5.55 1.79
CA PHE A 94 13.13 -5.06 0.80
C PHE A 94 13.22 -3.54 0.66
N LEU A 95 13.10 -2.80 1.77
CA LEU A 95 13.12 -1.34 1.77
C LEU A 95 14.44 -0.80 1.23
N LYS A 96 15.58 -1.37 1.67
CA LYS A 96 16.89 -0.98 1.16
C LYS A 96 17.04 -1.23 -0.34
N SER A 97 16.64 -2.41 -0.81
CA SER A 97 16.73 -2.76 -2.25
C SER A 97 15.78 -1.94 -3.11
N PHE A 98 14.57 -1.67 -2.61
CA PHE A 98 13.56 -0.89 -3.30
C PHE A 98 14.01 0.56 -3.48
N SER A 99 14.32 1.25 -2.39
CA SER A 99 14.67 2.66 -2.42
C SER A 99 16.00 2.93 -3.15
N SER A 100 17.04 2.09 -2.92
CA SER A 100 18.33 2.27 -3.58
C SER A 100 18.27 2.10 -5.10
N ARG A 101 17.33 1.31 -5.62
CA ARG A 101 17.14 1.19 -7.07
C ARG A 101 16.32 2.33 -7.65
N LEU A 102 15.30 2.80 -6.90
CA LEU A 102 14.44 3.86 -7.39
C LEU A 102 15.12 5.22 -7.42
N VAL A 103 15.98 5.53 -6.46
CA VAL A 103 16.62 6.86 -6.40
C VAL A 103 17.53 7.16 -7.60
N ASP A 104 17.94 6.14 -8.36
CA ASP A 104 18.70 6.30 -9.59
C ASP A 104 17.85 6.77 -10.79
N TYR A 105 16.49 6.67 -10.67
CA TYR A 105 15.59 7.14 -11.72
C TYR A 105 15.30 8.63 -11.55
N THR A 106 15.57 9.42 -12.59
CA THR A 106 15.39 10.88 -12.58
C THR A 106 13.98 11.31 -13.01
N ASN A 107 13.28 10.52 -13.80
CA ASN A 107 11.93 10.85 -14.29
C ASN A 107 11.13 9.58 -14.66
N PRO A 108 10.80 8.74 -13.68
CA PRO A 108 10.06 7.51 -13.97
C PRO A 108 8.64 7.86 -14.41
N ARG A 109 8.20 7.26 -15.52
CA ARG A 109 6.82 7.33 -15.99
C ARG A 109 6.24 5.93 -16.01
N ILE A 110 5.24 5.69 -15.18
CA ILE A 110 4.50 4.44 -15.16
C ILE A 110 3.09 4.74 -15.67
N ASN A 111 2.69 4.06 -16.74
CA ASN A 111 1.36 4.18 -17.31
C ASN A 111 0.52 2.96 -16.94
N VAL A 112 -0.60 3.17 -16.26
CA VAL A 112 -1.59 2.13 -16.04
C VAL A 112 -2.30 1.85 -17.36
N VAL A 113 -2.21 0.60 -17.84
CA VAL A 113 -2.75 0.21 -19.16
C VAL A 113 -4.12 -0.44 -19.03
N SER A 114 -4.30 -1.29 -18.01
CA SER A 114 -5.56 -2.01 -17.80
C SER A 114 -5.66 -2.54 -16.37
N GLN A 115 -6.88 -2.87 -15.98
CA GLN A 115 -7.12 -3.59 -14.73
C GLN A 115 -8.04 -4.80 -14.98
N LYS A 116 -7.84 -5.87 -14.22
CA LYS A 116 -8.65 -7.09 -14.26
C LYS A 116 -9.00 -7.52 -12.84
N LYS A 117 -10.29 -7.44 -12.51
CA LYS A 117 -10.79 -7.99 -11.24
C LYS A 117 -10.71 -9.53 -11.30
N ILE A 118 -10.02 -10.13 -10.34
CA ILE A 118 -9.91 -11.59 -10.18
C ILE A 118 -11.05 -12.10 -9.28
N ASN A 119 -11.28 -11.41 -8.15
CA ASN A 119 -12.38 -11.64 -7.21
C ASN A 119 -12.58 -10.37 -6.36
N ASP A 120 -13.42 -10.44 -5.32
CA ASP A 120 -13.73 -9.27 -4.48
C ASP A 120 -12.55 -8.76 -3.65
N LYS A 121 -11.46 -9.54 -3.53
CA LYS A 121 -10.26 -9.17 -2.77
C LYS A 121 -9.07 -8.80 -3.66
N TYR A 122 -9.06 -9.22 -4.91
CA TYR A 122 -7.89 -9.09 -5.78
C TYR A 122 -8.25 -8.51 -7.14
N THR A 123 -7.52 -7.47 -7.50
CA THR A 123 -7.53 -6.87 -8.85
C THR A 123 -6.09 -6.78 -9.35
N ILE A 124 -5.85 -7.24 -10.57
CA ILE A 124 -4.55 -7.08 -11.24
C ILE A 124 -4.61 -5.75 -11.99
N VAL A 125 -3.61 -4.90 -11.75
CA VAL A 125 -3.40 -3.65 -12.50
C VAL A 125 -2.13 -3.81 -13.33
N ASN A 126 -2.29 -3.75 -14.65
CA ASN A 126 -1.16 -3.81 -15.58
C ASN A 126 -0.64 -2.41 -15.85
N SER A 127 0.67 -2.24 -15.75
CA SER A 127 1.34 -0.98 -16.02
C SER A 127 2.62 -1.19 -16.82
N ILE A 128 3.04 -0.15 -17.53
CA ILE A 128 4.27 -0.11 -18.34
C ILE A 128 5.14 1.00 -17.79
N LEU A 129 6.43 0.72 -17.59
CA LEU A 129 7.49 1.66 -17.23
C LEU A 129 8.10 2.21 -18.51
#